data_07876255315afc1b6bf55512dc2dcc9f
#
_entry.id   07876255315afc1b6bf55512dc2dcc9f
#
_cell.length_a   1.000
_cell.length_b   1.000
_cell.length_c   1.000
_cell.angle_alpha   90.00
_cell.angle_beta   90.00
_cell.angle_gamma   90.00
#
_symmetry.space_group_name_H-M   'P 1'
#
loop_
_entity.id
_entity.type
_entity.pdbx_description
1 polymer ?
#
loop_
_entity_poly.entity_id
_entity_poly.type
_entity_poly.pdbx_seq_one_letter_code
_entity_poly.pdbx_strand_id
1 'polypeptide(L)'
;MDGIYLGKLSVSSILSAVVVFIICLIVVKIVSALIKKTLENSKMEKGLRNFISSAVKIALWAIAIIIIAGSLGIETASLVAVLSVAGLALSLSIQGIAANLFSGVTILATKPFVTGNYVAVGGIEGTVESIGLFHTTVKTIDNKLVFVPNSEITSNKVTNFTHEPLRRVDIPFGADYSCAVEDVKAAVDELMRSNEKVLDDPAPFVSVLSYKGSNIEYVLRAWCKTEDYWDVFFAMNEGLLPALKKHGCAMSYDHVNVHVIEK
;
A
#
# COMPACT_ATOMS: atom_id res chain seq x y z
N MET A 1 15.15 -33.73 59.62
CA MET A 1 14.27 -34.58 58.77
C MET A 1 15.09 -34.96 57.54
N ASP A 2 15.70 -36.13 57.60
CA ASP A 2 16.55 -36.62 56.52
C ASP A 2 15.66 -36.98 55.33
N GLY A 3 15.85 -36.22 54.24
CA GLY A 3 15.06 -36.43 53.05
C GLY A 3 15.39 -37.78 52.41
N ILE A 4 14.37 -38.56 52.10
CA ILE A 4 14.50 -39.81 51.36
C ILE A 4 14.92 -39.44 49.92
N TYR A 5 16.11 -39.86 49.50
CA TYR A 5 16.67 -39.66 48.17
C TYR A 5 16.43 -40.88 47.31
N LEU A 6 15.76 -40.75 46.19
CA LEU A 6 15.76 -41.72 45.07
C LEU A 6 16.79 -41.25 44.04
N GLY A 7 18.02 -41.70 44.20
CA GLY A 7 19.15 -41.23 43.43
C GLY A 7 19.55 -39.78 43.75
N LYS A 8 19.68 -38.91 42.75
CA LYS A 8 20.02 -37.47 42.90
C LYS A 8 18.82 -36.57 43.17
N LEU A 9 17.56 -37.11 43.15
CA LEU A 9 16.32 -36.33 43.31
C LEU A 9 15.74 -36.50 44.73
N SER A 10 15.35 -35.44 45.39
CA SER A 10 14.70 -35.51 46.66
C SER A 10 13.20 -35.84 46.44
N VAL A 11 12.60 -36.57 47.39
CA VAL A 11 11.17 -36.93 47.34
C VAL A 11 10.31 -35.63 47.25
N SER A 12 10.73 -34.56 47.90
CA SER A 12 10.04 -33.27 47.85
C SER A 12 10.07 -32.65 46.44
N SER A 13 11.15 -32.79 45.71
CA SER A 13 11.26 -32.30 44.32
C SER A 13 10.36 -33.09 43.38
N ILE A 14 10.24 -34.41 43.57
CA ILE A 14 9.32 -35.24 42.80
C ILE A 14 7.87 -34.86 43.06
N LEU A 15 7.49 -34.69 44.34
CA LEU A 15 6.15 -34.29 44.68
C LEU A 15 5.76 -32.91 44.15
N SER A 16 6.69 -31.94 44.22
CA SER A 16 6.49 -30.62 43.63
C SER A 16 6.35 -30.68 42.11
N ALA A 17 7.16 -31.48 41.40
CA ALA A 17 7.05 -31.69 39.98
C ALA A 17 5.72 -32.31 39.54
N VAL A 18 5.20 -33.28 40.32
CA VAL A 18 3.88 -33.85 40.04
C VAL A 18 2.77 -32.80 40.19
N VAL A 19 2.82 -31.97 41.23
CA VAL A 19 1.86 -30.86 41.42
C VAL A 19 1.93 -29.88 40.29
N VAL A 20 3.16 -29.43 39.93
CA VAL A 20 3.38 -28.51 38.79
C VAL A 20 2.89 -29.11 37.48
N PHE A 21 3.14 -30.40 37.23
CA PHE A 21 2.68 -31.10 36.03
C PHE A 21 1.14 -31.09 35.95
N ILE A 22 0.46 -31.38 37.04
CA ILE A 22 -1.02 -31.36 37.10
C ILE A 22 -1.56 -29.94 36.83
N ILE A 23 -0.93 -28.92 37.42
CA ILE A 23 -1.26 -27.52 37.15
C ILE A 23 -1.07 -27.17 35.66
N CYS A 24 0.08 -27.52 35.10
CA CYS A 24 0.34 -27.31 33.68
C CYS A 24 -0.67 -28.02 32.77
N LEU A 25 -1.04 -29.26 33.06
CA LEU A 25 -2.08 -29.99 32.34
C LEU A 25 -3.43 -29.25 32.35
N ILE A 26 -3.83 -28.79 33.56
CA ILE A 26 -5.06 -28.04 33.71
C ILE A 26 -5.02 -26.75 32.92
N VAL A 27 -3.95 -25.97 33.04
CA VAL A 27 -3.77 -24.70 32.32
C VAL A 27 -3.76 -24.89 30.80
N VAL A 28 -2.98 -25.87 30.30
CA VAL A 28 -2.94 -26.19 28.86
C VAL A 28 -4.32 -26.60 28.35
N LYS A 29 -5.06 -27.43 29.13
CA LYS A 29 -6.42 -27.88 28.78
C LYS A 29 -7.40 -26.71 28.74
N ILE A 30 -7.38 -25.85 29.75
CA ILE A 30 -8.31 -24.70 29.87
C ILE A 30 -8.00 -23.70 28.72
N VAL A 31 -6.74 -23.28 28.54
CA VAL A 31 -6.36 -22.31 27.52
C VAL A 31 -6.65 -22.84 26.12
N SER A 32 -6.31 -24.11 25.86
CA SER A 32 -6.61 -24.74 24.57
C SER A 32 -8.11 -24.84 24.29
N ALA A 33 -8.93 -25.15 25.31
CA ALA A 33 -10.38 -25.19 25.17
C ALA A 33 -11.00 -23.81 24.92
N LEU A 34 -10.51 -22.77 25.63
CA LEU A 34 -10.95 -21.37 25.42
C LEU A 34 -10.65 -20.90 24.01
N ILE A 35 -9.41 -21.11 23.57
CA ILE A 35 -8.99 -20.72 22.21
C ILE A 35 -9.80 -21.47 21.16
N LYS A 36 -9.96 -22.78 21.30
CA LYS A 36 -10.78 -23.57 20.39
C LYS A 36 -12.20 -23.06 20.30
N LYS A 37 -12.84 -22.78 21.45
CA LYS A 37 -14.21 -22.25 21.52
C LYS A 37 -14.33 -20.87 20.86
N THR A 38 -13.35 -19.97 21.08
CA THR A 38 -13.31 -18.64 20.45
C THR A 38 -13.16 -18.75 18.94
N LEU A 39 -12.27 -19.65 18.47
CA LEU A 39 -12.04 -19.86 17.04
C LEU A 39 -13.22 -20.56 16.36
N GLU A 40 -13.97 -21.43 17.03
CA GLU A 40 -15.18 -22.06 16.50
C GLU A 40 -16.31 -21.07 16.25
N ASN A 41 -16.39 -20.01 17.05
CA ASN A 41 -17.37 -18.93 16.87
C ASN A 41 -16.96 -17.91 15.80
N SER A 42 -15.75 -18.01 15.25
CA SER A 42 -15.27 -17.12 14.20
C SER A 42 -15.65 -17.64 12.81
N LYS A 43 -15.77 -16.73 11.82
CA LYS A 43 -16.01 -17.07 10.40
C LYS A 43 -14.76 -17.62 9.68
N MET A 44 -13.73 -18.03 10.44
CA MET A 44 -12.46 -18.52 9.89
C MET A 44 -12.62 -19.92 9.29
N GLU A 45 -11.86 -20.19 8.21
CA GLU A 45 -11.79 -21.53 7.61
C GLU A 45 -11.29 -22.58 8.62
N LYS A 46 -11.83 -23.80 8.51
CA LYS A 46 -11.51 -24.92 9.39
C LYS A 46 -10.00 -25.23 9.43
N GLY A 47 -9.32 -25.12 8.29
CA GLY A 47 -7.86 -25.33 8.20
C GLY A 47 -7.08 -24.34 9.05
N LEU A 48 -7.38 -23.05 8.95
CA LEU A 48 -6.71 -21.99 9.70
C LEU A 48 -7.00 -22.10 11.21
N ARG A 49 -8.24 -22.44 11.62
CA ARG A 49 -8.59 -22.69 13.02
C ARG A 49 -7.77 -23.82 13.63
N ASN A 50 -7.64 -24.93 12.90
CA ASN A 50 -6.85 -26.08 13.35
C ASN A 50 -5.37 -25.75 13.47
N PHE A 51 -4.83 -25.00 12.50
CA PHE A 51 -3.45 -24.55 12.52
C PHE A 51 -3.15 -23.68 13.74
N ILE A 52 -3.94 -22.63 13.99
CA ILE A 52 -3.78 -21.73 15.15
C ILE A 52 -3.89 -22.52 16.46
N SER A 53 -4.90 -23.37 16.58
CA SER A 53 -5.12 -24.18 17.79
C SER A 53 -3.93 -25.12 18.06
N SER A 54 -3.36 -25.73 17.02
CA SER A 54 -2.20 -26.60 17.14
C SER A 54 -0.93 -25.83 17.50
N ALA A 55 -0.71 -24.68 16.87
CA ALA A 55 0.45 -23.83 17.14
C ALA A 55 0.47 -23.35 18.60
N VAL A 56 -0.67 -22.87 19.10
CA VAL A 56 -0.81 -22.45 20.50
C VAL A 56 -0.59 -23.63 21.45
N LYS A 57 -1.16 -24.79 21.15
CA LYS A 57 -0.97 -25.99 21.98
C LYS A 57 0.49 -26.42 22.05
N ILE A 58 1.22 -26.36 20.93
CA ILE A 58 2.68 -26.67 20.89
C ILE A 58 3.45 -25.65 21.75
N ALA A 59 3.15 -24.36 21.63
CA ALA A 59 3.81 -23.31 22.42
C ALA A 59 3.56 -23.50 23.93
N LEU A 60 2.32 -23.80 24.34
CA LEU A 60 1.95 -24.06 25.73
C LEU A 60 2.70 -25.28 26.29
N TRP A 61 2.80 -26.36 25.51
CA TRP A 61 3.56 -27.54 25.93
C TRP A 61 5.05 -27.29 26.03
N ALA A 62 5.64 -26.49 25.13
CA ALA A 62 7.06 -26.11 25.19
C ALA A 62 7.36 -25.37 26.51
N ILE A 63 6.51 -24.40 26.90
CA ILE A 63 6.62 -23.69 28.17
C ILE A 63 6.41 -24.63 29.35
N ALA A 64 5.41 -25.49 29.32
CA ALA A 64 5.10 -26.43 30.39
C ALA A 64 6.29 -27.38 30.65
N ILE A 65 6.94 -27.89 29.61
CA ILE A 65 8.12 -28.78 29.72
C ILE A 65 9.25 -28.07 30.47
N ILE A 66 9.53 -26.79 30.16
CA ILE A 66 10.57 -26.03 30.85
C ILE A 66 10.26 -25.83 32.33
N ILE A 67 8.99 -25.49 32.66
CA ILE A 67 8.55 -25.29 34.04
C ILE A 67 8.66 -26.61 34.84
N ILE A 68 8.25 -27.73 34.25
CA ILE A 68 8.32 -29.06 34.88
C ILE A 68 9.80 -29.46 35.07
N ALA A 69 10.66 -29.27 34.08
CA ALA A 69 12.08 -29.56 34.19
C ALA A 69 12.74 -28.74 35.34
N GLY A 70 12.41 -27.44 35.45
CA GLY A 70 12.89 -26.59 36.54
C GLY A 70 12.41 -27.06 37.91
N SER A 71 11.19 -27.57 38.02
CA SER A 71 10.66 -28.12 39.31
C SER A 71 11.35 -29.43 39.74
N LEU A 72 11.95 -30.14 38.79
CA LEU A 72 12.80 -31.31 39.04
C LEU A 72 14.25 -30.95 39.39
N GLY A 73 14.62 -29.65 39.40
CA GLY A 73 15.98 -29.20 39.65
C GLY A 73 16.91 -29.36 38.45
N ILE A 74 16.35 -29.60 37.26
CA ILE A 74 17.11 -29.64 36.02
C ILE A 74 17.47 -28.22 35.61
N GLU A 75 18.71 -27.97 35.24
CA GLU A 75 19.13 -26.68 34.74
C GLU A 75 18.42 -26.37 33.42
N THR A 76 17.51 -25.38 33.46
CA THR A 76 16.66 -25.03 32.31
C THR A 76 17.27 -23.93 31.42
N ALA A 77 18.40 -23.34 31.81
CA ALA A 77 19.03 -22.26 31.06
C ALA A 77 19.30 -22.62 29.60
N SER A 78 19.82 -23.83 29.35
CA SER A 78 20.07 -24.32 27.99
C SER A 78 18.78 -24.53 27.18
N LEU A 79 17.70 -25.01 27.81
CA LEU A 79 16.39 -25.17 27.16
C LEU A 79 15.76 -23.82 26.80
N VAL A 80 15.86 -22.85 27.73
CA VAL A 80 15.41 -21.48 27.49
C VAL A 80 16.22 -20.84 26.37
N ALA A 81 17.54 -21.04 26.32
CA ALA A 81 18.38 -20.54 25.24
C ALA A 81 17.94 -21.09 23.87
N VAL A 82 17.74 -22.41 23.76
CA VAL A 82 17.26 -23.04 22.52
C VAL A 82 15.88 -22.51 22.11
N LEU A 83 14.95 -22.40 23.05
CA LEU A 83 13.62 -21.89 22.78
C LEU A 83 13.66 -20.41 22.35
N SER A 84 14.58 -19.62 22.91
CA SER A 84 14.78 -18.21 22.54
C SER A 84 15.27 -18.09 21.11
N VAL A 85 16.23 -18.91 20.70
CA VAL A 85 16.73 -18.96 19.30
C VAL A 85 15.61 -19.40 18.34
N ALA A 86 14.87 -20.44 18.70
CA ALA A 86 13.73 -20.89 17.91
C ALA A 86 12.63 -19.82 17.81
N GLY A 87 12.35 -19.10 18.90
CA GLY A 87 11.43 -17.97 18.94
C GLY A 87 11.87 -16.81 18.06
N LEU A 88 13.16 -16.49 18.06
CA LEU A 88 13.73 -15.47 17.17
C LEU A 88 13.58 -15.88 15.69
N ALA A 89 13.92 -17.11 15.35
CA ALA A 89 13.78 -17.64 13.99
C ALA A 89 12.30 -17.57 13.51
N LEU A 90 11.35 -17.95 14.38
CA LEU A 90 9.93 -17.87 14.09
C LEU A 90 9.48 -16.39 13.91
N SER A 91 9.92 -15.50 14.79
CA SER A 91 9.64 -14.07 14.72
C SER A 91 10.08 -13.47 13.38
N LEU A 92 11.29 -13.77 12.93
CA LEU A 92 11.79 -13.35 11.62
C LEU A 92 10.97 -13.93 10.46
N SER A 93 10.50 -15.17 10.60
CA SER A 93 9.66 -15.82 9.57
C SER A 93 8.27 -15.17 9.42
N ILE A 94 7.68 -14.64 10.50
CA ILE A 94 6.35 -14.00 10.46
C ILE A 94 6.42 -12.47 10.34
N GLN A 95 7.62 -11.88 10.30
CA GLN A 95 7.83 -10.42 10.26
C GLN A 95 7.04 -9.75 9.14
N GLY A 96 7.03 -10.32 7.92
CA GLY A 96 6.28 -9.77 6.79
C GLY A 96 4.77 -9.74 7.01
N ILE A 97 4.22 -10.76 7.68
CA ILE A 97 2.78 -10.82 8.02
C ILE A 97 2.45 -9.73 9.04
N ALA A 98 3.28 -9.60 10.08
CA ALA A 98 3.12 -8.58 11.10
C ALA A 98 3.23 -7.17 10.50
N ALA A 99 4.21 -6.93 9.61
CA ALA A 99 4.37 -5.66 8.91
C ALA A 99 3.11 -5.28 8.13
N ASN A 100 2.53 -6.21 7.37
CA ASN A 100 1.29 -5.96 6.63
C ASN A 100 0.11 -5.65 7.55
N LEU A 101 -0.03 -6.36 8.66
CA LEU A 101 -1.08 -6.12 9.64
C LEU A 101 -0.98 -4.70 10.24
N PHE A 102 0.19 -4.32 10.74
CA PHE A 102 0.40 -2.99 11.33
C PHE A 102 0.26 -1.88 10.29
N SER A 103 0.73 -2.10 9.07
CA SER A 103 0.51 -1.17 7.95
C SER A 103 -0.98 -1.02 7.62
N GLY A 104 -1.76 -2.10 7.63
CA GLY A 104 -3.22 -2.04 7.43
C GLY A 104 -3.91 -1.21 8.51
N VAL A 105 -3.54 -1.42 9.78
CA VAL A 105 -4.04 -0.62 10.90
C VAL A 105 -3.65 0.86 10.73
N THR A 106 -2.42 1.14 10.30
CA THR A 106 -1.93 2.51 10.05
C THR A 106 -2.75 3.18 8.95
N ILE A 107 -2.99 2.51 7.80
CA ILE A 107 -3.79 3.04 6.70
C ILE A 107 -5.21 3.39 7.19
N LEU A 108 -5.85 2.49 7.95
CA LEU A 108 -7.21 2.69 8.48
C LEU A 108 -7.27 3.83 9.51
N ALA A 109 -6.20 4.04 10.29
CA ALA A 109 -6.12 5.08 11.31
C ALA A 109 -5.81 6.46 10.70
N THR A 110 -4.81 6.55 9.81
CA THR A 110 -4.35 7.82 9.22
C THR A 110 -5.15 8.25 8.00
N LYS A 111 -5.83 7.30 7.34
CA LYS A 111 -6.69 7.49 6.16
C LYS A 111 -6.06 8.34 5.06
N PRO A 112 -4.86 8.01 4.56
CA PRO A 112 -4.26 8.72 3.42
C PRO A 112 -5.13 8.60 2.16
N PHE A 113 -5.96 7.58 2.12
CA PHE A 113 -7.04 7.36 1.17
C PHE A 113 -8.15 6.53 1.84
N VAL A 114 -9.31 6.50 1.21
CA VAL A 114 -10.46 5.68 1.62
C VAL A 114 -10.97 4.86 0.44
N THR A 115 -11.83 3.88 0.71
CA THR A 115 -12.54 3.13 -0.34
C THR A 115 -13.28 4.10 -1.27
N GLY A 116 -13.13 3.88 -2.58
CA GLY A 116 -13.64 4.75 -3.64
C GLY A 116 -12.65 5.80 -4.14
N ASN A 117 -11.55 6.08 -3.43
CA ASN A 117 -10.53 7.00 -3.95
C ASN A 117 -9.76 6.37 -5.11
N TYR A 118 -9.40 7.19 -6.10
CA TYR A 118 -8.49 6.84 -7.18
C TYR A 118 -7.06 7.21 -6.78
N VAL A 119 -6.18 6.23 -6.72
CA VAL A 119 -4.83 6.37 -6.18
C VAL A 119 -3.78 5.75 -7.10
N ALA A 120 -2.54 6.25 -6.99
CA ALA A 120 -1.37 5.59 -7.54
C ALA A 120 -0.43 5.19 -6.40
N VAL A 121 -0.02 3.92 -6.35
CA VAL A 121 0.91 3.37 -5.36
C VAL A 121 1.69 2.21 -5.95
N GLY A 122 3.02 2.18 -5.73
CA GLY A 122 3.87 1.07 -6.16
C GLY A 122 3.84 0.77 -7.67
N GLY A 123 3.56 1.79 -8.51
CA GLY A 123 3.42 1.61 -9.96
C GLY A 123 2.04 1.10 -10.42
N ILE A 124 1.10 0.94 -9.50
CA ILE A 124 -0.29 0.55 -9.76
C ILE A 124 -1.16 1.78 -9.62
N GLU A 125 -2.08 1.97 -10.55
CA GLU A 125 -3.05 3.07 -10.53
C GLU A 125 -4.47 2.52 -10.66
N GLY A 126 -5.38 2.99 -9.80
CA GLY A 126 -6.76 2.51 -9.79
C GLY A 126 -7.58 3.00 -8.61
N THR A 127 -8.83 2.56 -8.57
CA THR A 127 -9.77 2.86 -7.48
C THR A 127 -9.62 1.86 -6.34
N VAL A 128 -9.52 2.35 -5.11
CA VAL A 128 -9.49 1.52 -3.90
C VAL A 128 -10.85 0.85 -3.72
N GLU A 129 -10.89 -0.47 -3.90
CA GLU A 129 -12.10 -1.30 -3.73
C GLU A 129 -12.35 -1.64 -2.26
N SER A 130 -11.29 -2.04 -1.55
CA SER A 130 -11.35 -2.37 -0.12
C SER A 130 -9.99 -2.28 0.55
N ILE A 131 -10.00 -1.97 1.86
CA ILE A 131 -8.81 -1.95 2.70
C ILE A 131 -8.94 -3.11 3.71
N GLY A 132 -8.14 -4.15 3.51
CA GLY A 132 -8.09 -5.31 4.39
C GLY A 132 -6.97 -5.21 5.43
N LEU A 133 -6.88 -6.21 6.32
CA LEU A 133 -5.86 -6.26 7.37
C LEU A 133 -4.43 -6.44 6.81
N PHE A 134 -4.28 -7.21 5.73
CA PHE A 134 -2.96 -7.56 5.18
C PHE A 134 -2.70 -6.96 3.81
N HIS A 135 -3.75 -6.67 3.05
CA HIS A 135 -3.67 -6.10 1.72
C HIS A 135 -4.82 -5.13 1.47
N THR A 136 -4.58 -4.18 0.60
CA THR A 136 -5.58 -3.29 0.03
C THR A 136 -5.87 -3.76 -1.40
N THR A 137 -7.14 -3.83 -1.77
CA THR A 137 -7.56 -4.20 -3.13
C THR A 137 -7.76 -2.93 -3.95
N VAL A 138 -7.06 -2.84 -5.07
CA VAL A 138 -7.15 -1.74 -6.03
C VAL A 138 -7.71 -2.26 -7.34
N LYS A 139 -8.74 -1.61 -7.85
CA LYS A 139 -9.37 -1.91 -9.14
C LYS A 139 -8.81 -0.96 -10.20
N THR A 140 -8.09 -1.51 -11.16
CA THR A 140 -7.51 -0.74 -12.27
C THR A 140 -8.59 -0.28 -13.26
N ILE A 141 -8.25 0.70 -14.11
CA ILE A 141 -9.16 1.25 -15.11
C ILE A 141 -9.62 0.21 -16.16
N ASP A 142 -8.78 -0.82 -16.40
CA ASP A 142 -9.09 -1.96 -17.25
C ASP A 142 -9.80 -3.12 -16.51
N ASN A 143 -10.37 -2.80 -15.33
CA ASN A 143 -11.23 -3.67 -14.52
C ASN A 143 -10.53 -4.91 -13.91
N LYS A 144 -9.22 -4.84 -13.66
CA LYS A 144 -8.47 -5.86 -12.91
C LYS A 144 -8.46 -5.55 -11.43
N LEU A 145 -8.51 -6.58 -10.59
CA LEU A 145 -8.29 -6.45 -9.16
C LEU A 145 -6.84 -6.76 -8.82
N VAL A 146 -6.17 -5.81 -8.20
CA VAL A 146 -4.79 -5.94 -7.75
C VAL A 146 -4.77 -5.91 -6.22
N PHE A 147 -4.20 -6.95 -5.63
CA PHE A 147 -4.04 -7.08 -4.17
C PHE A 147 -2.66 -6.58 -3.78
N VAL A 148 -2.61 -5.36 -3.24
CA VAL A 148 -1.36 -4.70 -2.84
C VAL A 148 -1.12 -4.94 -1.35
N PRO A 149 0.02 -5.55 -0.95
CA PRO A 149 0.37 -5.70 0.46
C PRO A 149 0.38 -4.35 1.18
N ASN A 150 -0.22 -4.26 2.36
CA ASN A 150 -0.32 -2.98 3.07
C ASN A 150 1.06 -2.38 3.43
N SER A 151 2.06 -3.24 3.72
CA SER A 151 3.43 -2.81 3.99
C SER A 151 4.08 -2.15 2.77
N GLU A 152 3.75 -2.56 1.56
CA GLU A 152 4.21 -1.93 0.33
C GLU A 152 3.61 -0.54 0.17
N ILE A 153 2.32 -0.38 0.46
CA ILE A 153 1.64 0.92 0.42
C ILE A 153 2.28 1.90 1.39
N THR A 154 2.51 1.49 2.64
CA THR A 154 3.09 2.37 3.67
C THR A 154 4.58 2.67 3.45
N SER A 155 5.29 1.86 2.67
CA SER A 155 6.71 2.07 2.33
C SER A 155 6.91 2.95 1.10
N ASN A 156 5.89 3.10 0.26
CA ASN A 156 5.95 3.87 -0.98
C ASN A 156 5.21 5.20 -0.87
N LYS A 157 5.48 6.09 -1.82
CA LYS A 157 4.69 7.30 -2.01
C LYS A 157 3.31 6.91 -2.54
N VAL A 158 2.28 7.45 -1.92
CA VAL A 158 0.89 7.32 -2.39
C VAL A 158 0.45 8.66 -2.96
N THR A 159 -0.02 8.66 -4.19
CA THR A 159 -0.68 9.81 -4.79
C THR A 159 -2.19 9.55 -4.77
N ASN A 160 -2.93 10.41 -4.08
CA ASN A 160 -4.39 10.36 -4.06
C ASN A 160 -4.93 11.44 -5.00
N PHE A 161 -5.55 11.02 -6.09
CA PHE A 161 -6.05 11.92 -7.13
C PHE A 161 -7.45 12.47 -6.85
N THR A 162 -8.17 11.88 -5.92
CA THR A 162 -9.58 12.18 -5.63
C THR A 162 -9.80 12.70 -4.22
N HIS A 163 -8.73 12.93 -3.45
CA HIS A 163 -8.82 13.53 -2.13
C HIS A 163 -9.27 14.99 -2.21
N GLU A 164 -8.67 15.75 -3.12
CA GLU A 164 -8.99 17.15 -3.32
C GLU A 164 -10.16 17.31 -4.32
N PRO A 165 -11.07 18.25 -4.10
CA PRO A 165 -12.24 18.45 -4.95
C PRO A 165 -11.88 19.03 -6.32
N LEU A 166 -10.76 19.72 -6.43
CA LEU A 166 -10.28 20.35 -7.66
C LEU A 166 -8.99 19.73 -8.11
N ARG A 167 -8.85 19.62 -9.44
CA ARG A 167 -7.66 19.07 -10.08
C ARG A 167 -7.23 19.94 -11.24
N ARG A 168 -5.91 20.05 -11.48
CA ARG A 168 -5.37 20.79 -12.61
C ARG A 168 -4.99 19.83 -13.74
N VAL A 169 -5.48 20.14 -14.91
CA VAL A 169 -5.09 19.51 -16.18
C VAL A 169 -3.91 20.29 -16.73
N ASP A 170 -2.77 19.62 -16.94
CA ASP A 170 -1.55 20.20 -17.52
C ASP A 170 -1.30 19.49 -18.87
N ILE A 171 -1.31 20.24 -19.98
CA ILE A 171 -1.09 19.70 -21.33
C ILE A 171 0.05 20.47 -21.97
N PRO A 172 1.23 19.86 -22.18
CA PRO A 172 2.29 20.42 -23.01
C PRO A 172 1.92 20.26 -24.49
N PHE A 173 2.17 21.29 -25.30
CA PHE A 173 1.96 21.23 -26.74
C PHE A 173 3.00 22.10 -27.48
N GLY A 174 3.24 21.82 -28.78
CA GLY A 174 4.16 22.54 -29.60
C GLY A 174 3.45 23.39 -30.64
N ALA A 175 3.88 24.65 -30.83
CA ALA A 175 3.47 25.50 -31.95
C ALA A 175 4.68 25.87 -32.79
N ASP A 176 4.44 26.16 -34.09
CA ASP A 176 5.46 26.54 -35.05
C ASP A 176 6.07 27.90 -34.69
N TYR A 177 7.34 28.12 -35.03
CA TYR A 177 8.05 29.38 -34.81
C TYR A 177 7.48 30.56 -35.62
N SER A 178 6.70 30.28 -36.67
CA SER A 178 6.01 31.32 -37.46
C SER A 178 4.80 31.91 -36.75
N CYS A 179 4.32 31.26 -35.65
CA CYS A 179 3.18 31.74 -34.84
C CYS A 179 3.66 32.78 -33.82
N ALA A 180 2.99 33.92 -33.75
CA ALA A 180 3.24 34.86 -32.67
C ALA A 180 2.78 34.26 -31.33
N VAL A 181 3.54 34.50 -30.27
CA VAL A 181 3.25 33.94 -28.92
C VAL A 181 1.89 34.43 -28.44
N GLU A 182 1.50 35.64 -28.75
CA GLU A 182 0.25 36.29 -28.43
C GLU A 182 -0.93 35.57 -29.08
N ASP A 183 -0.82 35.18 -30.36
CA ASP A 183 -1.87 34.48 -31.11
C ASP A 183 -2.07 33.06 -30.57
N VAL A 184 -0.98 32.34 -30.24
CA VAL A 184 -1.05 31.01 -29.59
C VAL A 184 -1.74 31.09 -28.23
N LYS A 185 -1.37 32.12 -27.43
CA LYS A 185 -2.01 32.32 -26.12
C LYS A 185 -3.49 32.66 -26.24
N ALA A 186 -3.86 33.54 -27.19
CA ALA A 186 -5.27 33.90 -27.40
C ALA A 186 -6.08 32.70 -27.87
N ALA A 187 -5.59 31.87 -28.77
CA ALA A 187 -6.24 30.68 -29.26
C ALA A 187 -6.52 29.69 -28.14
N VAL A 188 -5.54 29.45 -27.26
CA VAL A 188 -5.67 28.48 -26.18
C VAL A 188 -6.51 29.03 -25.01
N ASP A 189 -6.42 30.32 -24.71
CA ASP A 189 -7.29 30.95 -23.70
C ASP A 189 -8.76 30.88 -24.14
N GLU A 190 -9.07 31.16 -25.41
CA GLU A 190 -10.41 31.01 -25.97
C GLU A 190 -10.90 29.54 -25.86
N LEU A 191 -10.05 28.56 -26.19
CA LEU A 191 -10.37 27.15 -26.04
C LEU A 191 -10.72 26.78 -24.59
N MET A 192 -9.88 27.19 -23.64
CA MET A 192 -10.12 26.91 -22.23
C MET A 192 -11.42 27.51 -21.74
N ARG A 193 -11.70 28.78 -22.06
CA ARG A 193 -12.93 29.47 -21.64
C ARG A 193 -14.19 28.99 -22.37
N SER A 194 -14.07 28.33 -23.50
CA SER A 194 -15.21 27.72 -24.19
C SER A 194 -15.74 26.44 -23.53
N ASN A 195 -14.99 25.85 -22.60
CA ASN A 195 -15.37 24.63 -21.92
C ASN A 195 -15.95 24.97 -20.54
N GLU A 196 -17.23 24.72 -20.34
CA GLU A 196 -17.97 25.01 -19.08
C GLU A 196 -17.44 24.28 -17.84
N LYS A 197 -16.64 23.19 -18.02
CA LYS A 197 -16.03 22.44 -16.94
C LYS A 197 -14.69 23.00 -16.48
N VAL A 198 -14.10 23.93 -17.24
CA VAL A 198 -12.91 24.67 -16.84
C VAL A 198 -13.33 25.80 -15.91
N LEU A 199 -12.66 25.90 -14.77
CA LEU A 199 -12.95 26.90 -13.76
C LEU A 199 -12.28 28.24 -14.09
N ASP A 200 -12.96 29.33 -13.76
CA ASP A 200 -12.40 30.70 -13.84
C ASP A 200 -11.50 31.02 -12.63
N ASP A 201 -11.73 30.38 -11.52
CA ASP A 201 -10.92 30.52 -10.29
C ASP A 201 -10.59 29.12 -9.72
N PRO A 202 -9.32 28.73 -9.68
CA PRO A 202 -8.13 29.45 -10.17
C PRO A 202 -8.15 29.59 -11.70
N ALA A 203 -7.73 30.78 -12.17
CA ALA A 203 -7.77 31.13 -13.59
C ALA A 203 -6.95 30.15 -14.46
N PRO A 204 -7.46 29.78 -15.65
CA PRO A 204 -6.70 29.02 -16.62
C PRO A 204 -5.46 29.79 -17.08
N PHE A 205 -4.42 29.05 -17.45
CA PHE A 205 -3.12 29.64 -17.75
C PHE A 205 -2.46 28.98 -18.95
N VAL A 206 -1.93 29.79 -19.86
CA VAL A 206 -1.10 29.32 -20.96
C VAL A 206 0.19 30.14 -21.07
N SER A 207 1.32 29.47 -21.22
CA SER A 207 2.61 30.13 -21.38
C SER A 207 3.62 29.28 -22.14
N VAL A 208 4.67 29.96 -22.65
CA VAL A 208 5.86 29.30 -23.21
C VAL A 208 6.55 28.52 -22.09
N LEU A 209 6.85 27.25 -22.34
CA LEU A 209 7.61 26.38 -21.47
C LEU A 209 9.08 26.33 -21.87
N SER A 210 9.35 26.13 -23.16
CA SER A 210 10.73 26.14 -23.71
C SER A 210 10.77 26.35 -25.22
N TYR A 211 11.92 26.69 -25.72
CA TYR A 211 12.22 26.76 -27.16
C TYR A 211 12.98 25.50 -27.57
N LYS A 212 12.40 24.68 -28.45
CA LYS A 212 12.96 23.42 -28.94
C LYS A 212 13.54 23.58 -30.34
N GLY A 213 14.18 22.55 -30.86
CA GLY A 213 14.79 22.58 -32.20
C GLY A 213 13.79 22.82 -33.35
N SER A 214 12.54 22.37 -33.21
CA SER A 214 11.53 22.44 -34.28
C SER A 214 10.27 23.18 -33.89
N ASN A 215 10.09 23.53 -32.59
CA ASN A 215 8.89 24.19 -32.10
C ASN A 215 9.16 25.05 -30.87
N ILE A 216 8.19 25.90 -30.55
CA ILE A 216 8.05 26.53 -29.25
C ILE A 216 7.11 25.66 -28.44
N GLU A 217 7.59 25.14 -27.31
CA GLU A 217 6.81 24.33 -26.40
C GLU A 217 6.03 25.23 -25.43
N TYR A 218 4.75 25.03 -25.35
CA TYR A 218 3.82 25.70 -24.43
C TYR A 218 3.25 24.73 -23.45
N VAL A 219 2.69 25.24 -22.37
CA VAL A 219 1.86 24.49 -21.45
C VAL A 219 0.51 25.19 -21.27
N LEU A 220 -0.56 24.41 -21.41
CA LEU A 220 -1.91 24.76 -21.02
C LEU A 220 -2.17 24.21 -19.63
N ARG A 221 -2.69 25.02 -18.73
CA ARG A 221 -3.10 24.61 -17.38
C ARG A 221 -4.52 25.07 -17.12
N ALA A 222 -5.41 24.10 -16.92
CA ALA A 222 -6.81 24.35 -16.65
C ALA A 222 -7.23 23.64 -15.36
N TRP A 223 -7.91 24.36 -14.47
CA TRP A 223 -8.50 23.78 -13.26
C TRP A 223 -9.91 23.31 -13.55
N CYS A 224 -10.29 22.15 -13.00
CA CYS A 224 -11.62 21.58 -13.10
C CYS A 224 -11.95 20.82 -11.81
N LYS A 225 -13.22 20.41 -11.66
CA LYS A 225 -13.57 19.43 -10.62
C LYS A 225 -12.85 18.11 -10.90
N THR A 226 -12.49 17.41 -9.85
CA THR A 226 -11.77 16.13 -9.95
C THR A 226 -12.52 15.09 -10.77
N GLU A 227 -13.87 15.08 -10.69
CA GLU A 227 -14.74 14.19 -11.46
C GLU A 227 -14.71 14.47 -12.97
N ASP A 228 -14.46 15.73 -13.37
CA ASP A 228 -14.42 16.19 -14.77
C ASP A 228 -13.02 16.14 -15.39
N TYR A 229 -12.01 15.66 -14.66
CA TYR A 229 -10.61 15.72 -15.10
C TYR A 229 -10.38 15.14 -16.48
N TRP A 230 -10.88 13.93 -16.74
CA TRP A 230 -10.67 13.25 -18.02
C TRP A 230 -11.47 13.89 -19.16
N ASP A 231 -12.67 14.38 -18.89
CA ASP A 231 -13.49 15.10 -19.89
C ASP A 231 -12.77 16.38 -20.34
N VAL A 232 -12.27 17.16 -19.39
CA VAL A 232 -11.49 18.37 -19.69
C VAL A 232 -10.18 18.03 -20.39
N PHE A 233 -9.46 17.00 -19.91
CA PHE A 233 -8.20 16.58 -20.51
C PHE A 233 -8.36 16.22 -22.00
N PHE A 234 -9.35 15.40 -22.34
CA PHE A 234 -9.59 15.00 -23.73
C PHE A 234 -10.14 16.15 -24.57
N ALA A 235 -11.09 16.94 -24.05
CA ALA A 235 -11.63 18.11 -24.77
C ALA A 235 -10.55 19.13 -25.10
N MET A 236 -9.62 19.39 -24.18
CA MET A 236 -8.49 20.29 -24.44
C MET A 236 -7.55 19.73 -25.50
N ASN A 237 -7.17 18.44 -25.41
CA ASN A 237 -6.30 17.83 -26.42
C ASN A 237 -6.92 17.83 -27.82
N GLU A 238 -8.20 17.51 -27.93
CA GLU A 238 -8.92 17.49 -29.22
C GLU A 238 -9.12 18.91 -29.78
N GLY A 239 -9.36 19.88 -28.90
CA GLY A 239 -9.61 21.27 -29.27
C GLY A 239 -8.38 22.07 -29.64
N LEU A 240 -7.17 21.67 -29.23
CA LEU A 240 -5.92 22.42 -29.46
C LEU A 240 -5.66 22.70 -30.93
N LEU A 241 -5.68 21.68 -31.79
CA LEU A 241 -5.37 21.83 -33.20
C LEU A 241 -6.38 22.74 -33.95
N PRO A 242 -7.71 22.56 -33.78
CA PRO A 242 -8.70 23.47 -34.34
C PRO A 242 -8.55 24.92 -33.84
N ALA A 243 -8.30 25.13 -32.55
CA ALA A 243 -8.13 26.46 -31.97
C ALA A 243 -6.94 27.19 -32.55
N LEU A 244 -5.79 26.53 -32.61
CA LEU A 244 -4.59 27.10 -33.22
C LEU A 244 -4.81 27.47 -34.70
N LYS A 245 -5.42 26.57 -35.47
CA LYS A 245 -5.74 26.83 -36.89
C LYS A 245 -6.66 28.04 -37.08
N LYS A 246 -7.66 28.22 -36.22
CA LYS A 246 -8.58 29.36 -36.23
C LYS A 246 -7.82 30.71 -36.09
N HIS A 247 -6.74 30.73 -35.32
CA HIS A 247 -5.86 31.91 -35.13
C HIS A 247 -4.67 31.96 -36.09
N GLY A 248 -4.68 31.17 -37.16
CA GLY A 248 -3.62 31.17 -38.16
C GLY A 248 -2.32 30.50 -37.71
N CYS A 249 -2.38 29.77 -36.60
CA CYS A 249 -1.24 29.04 -36.04
C CYS A 249 -1.25 27.58 -36.46
N ALA A 250 -0.06 26.99 -36.56
CA ALA A 250 0.09 25.55 -36.81
C ALA A 250 0.82 24.85 -35.66
N MET A 251 0.46 23.60 -35.42
CA MET A 251 1.30 22.71 -34.64
C MET A 251 2.51 22.32 -35.47
N SER A 252 3.68 22.33 -34.83
CA SER A 252 4.93 22.00 -35.54
C SER A 252 5.09 20.47 -35.67
N TYR A 253 5.77 20.09 -36.76
CA TYR A 253 6.34 18.78 -36.98
C TYR A 253 7.84 18.79 -36.70
N ASP A 254 8.45 17.63 -36.54
CA ASP A 254 9.91 17.53 -36.45
C ASP A 254 10.55 17.97 -37.77
N HIS A 255 11.43 18.97 -37.71
CA HIS A 255 12.18 19.50 -38.86
C HIS A 255 13.59 18.93 -38.87
N VAL A 256 14.05 18.49 -40.07
CA VAL A 256 15.42 18.07 -40.29
C VAL A 256 16.02 18.99 -41.32
N ASN A 257 17.11 19.71 -40.97
CA ASN A 257 17.88 20.48 -41.90
C ASN A 257 18.87 19.58 -42.64
N VAL A 258 18.70 19.39 -43.97
CA VAL A 258 19.57 18.57 -44.78
C VAL A 258 20.47 19.50 -45.60
N HIS A 259 21.79 19.47 -45.36
CA HIS A 259 22.78 20.11 -46.21
C HIS A 259 23.28 19.13 -47.26
N VAL A 260 22.90 19.31 -48.50
CA VAL A 260 23.42 18.54 -49.65
C VAL A 260 24.75 19.13 -50.07
N ILE A 261 25.83 18.38 -49.92
CA ILE A 261 27.15 18.77 -50.41
C ILE A 261 27.34 18.11 -51.78
N GLU A 262 27.27 18.89 -52.86
CA GLU A 262 27.67 18.41 -54.18
C GLU A 262 29.21 18.28 -54.23
N LYS A 263 29.70 17.11 -54.66
CA LYS A 263 31.15 16.85 -54.84
C LYS A 263 31.62 17.30 -56.19
#